data_a1b8f6a5c97512dacbd7aff3dfe02096
#
_entry.id   a1b8f6a5c97512dacbd7aff3dfe02096
#
_cell.length_a   1.000
_cell.length_b   1.000
_cell.length_c   1.000
_cell.angle_alpha   90.00
_cell.angle_beta   90.00
_cell.angle_gamma   90.00
#
_symmetry.space_group_name_H-M   'P 1'
#
loop_
_entity.id
_entity.type
_entity.pdbx_description
1 polymer ?
#
loop_
_entity_poly.entity_id
_entity_poly.type
_entity_poly.pdbx_seq_one_letter_code
_entity_poly.pdbx_strand_id
1 'polypeptide(L)'
;FFSIIVCLNIYDWWKLRNGLLQHKPGAAMALLLAMVFMALLPLLMRLAFRGHSNAPRALELIAWLWLAWSFWLAAAFLLTDIWDFSLLTWRLWLHRAASTDSARDIMRYCFSPRAAAYSALGFVAFATIWGSIEARLIRIKEISIISDKVPVTADGFKLLQISDVHIGPSLDDYMLKRIIRIA
;
A
#
# COMPACT_ATOMS: atom_id res chain seq x y z
N PHE A 1 3.15 14.15 -10.46
CA PHE A 1 2.73 13.43 -9.24
C PHE A 1 1.20 13.36 -9.13
N PHE A 2 0.48 14.48 -9.12
CA PHE A 2 -1.00 14.50 -9.01
C PHE A 2 -1.70 13.72 -10.13
N SER A 3 -1.23 13.81 -11.37
CA SER A 3 -1.78 13.06 -12.49
C SER A 3 -1.75 11.54 -12.26
N ILE A 4 -0.68 11.05 -11.67
CA ILE A 4 -0.55 9.62 -11.33
C ILE A 4 -1.59 9.22 -10.29
N ILE A 5 -1.76 10.00 -9.23
CA ILE A 5 -2.75 9.74 -8.18
C ILE A 5 -4.17 9.72 -8.77
N VAL A 6 -4.49 10.68 -9.64
CA VAL A 6 -5.80 10.74 -10.30
C VAL A 6 -6.02 9.51 -11.17
N CYS A 7 -5.04 9.10 -11.98
CA CYS A 7 -5.13 7.90 -12.81
C CYS A 7 -5.33 6.64 -11.97
N LEU A 8 -4.58 6.47 -10.87
CA LEU A 8 -4.74 5.34 -9.97
C LEU A 8 -6.16 5.30 -9.37
N ASN A 9 -6.65 6.43 -8.87
CA ASN A 9 -8.00 6.48 -8.28
C ASN A 9 -9.11 6.22 -9.31
N ILE A 10 -8.97 6.69 -10.56
CA ILE A 10 -9.93 6.40 -11.64
C ILE A 10 -9.91 4.90 -11.97
N TYR A 11 -8.74 4.30 -12.05
CA TYR A 11 -8.58 2.87 -12.32
C TYR A 11 -9.19 2.03 -11.19
N ASP A 12 -8.87 2.33 -9.93
CA ASP A 12 -9.42 1.66 -8.75
C ASP A 12 -10.94 1.77 -8.69
N TRP A 13 -11.47 2.99 -8.93
CA TRP A 13 -12.91 3.21 -9.00
C TRP A 13 -13.57 2.37 -10.07
N TRP A 14 -13.01 2.34 -11.29
CA TRP A 14 -13.54 1.55 -12.38
C TRP A 14 -13.60 0.05 -12.06
N LYS A 15 -12.56 -0.49 -11.45
CA LYS A 15 -12.49 -1.88 -11.00
C LYS A 15 -13.51 -2.18 -9.89
N LEU A 16 -13.58 -1.35 -8.86
CA LEU A 16 -14.52 -1.51 -7.75
C LEU A 16 -15.97 -1.35 -8.22
N ARG A 17 -16.25 -0.38 -9.07
CA ARG A 17 -17.57 -0.22 -9.68
C ARG A 17 -17.99 -1.49 -10.42
N ASN A 18 -17.15 -2.01 -11.29
CA ASN A 18 -17.45 -3.20 -12.09
C ASN A 18 -17.55 -4.47 -11.24
N GLY A 19 -16.78 -4.59 -10.17
CA GLY A 19 -16.81 -5.74 -9.28
C GLY A 19 -17.99 -5.73 -8.30
N LEU A 20 -18.27 -4.58 -7.68
CA LEU A 20 -19.15 -4.52 -6.51
C LEU A 20 -20.40 -3.66 -6.72
N LEU A 21 -20.37 -2.68 -7.63
CA LEU A 21 -21.38 -1.63 -7.72
C LEU A 21 -22.08 -1.55 -9.08
N GLN A 22 -22.02 -2.61 -9.90
CA GLN A 22 -22.60 -2.63 -11.25
C GLN A 22 -24.07 -2.21 -11.30
N HIS A 23 -24.86 -2.61 -10.30
CA HIS A 23 -26.30 -2.34 -10.23
C HIS A 23 -26.66 -1.21 -9.26
N LYS A 24 -25.66 -0.43 -8.80
CA LYS A 24 -25.82 0.63 -7.79
C LYS A 24 -25.17 1.94 -8.27
N PRO A 25 -25.72 2.61 -9.29
CA PRO A 25 -25.07 3.79 -9.88
C PRO A 25 -24.86 4.94 -8.88
N GLY A 26 -25.81 5.16 -7.96
CA GLY A 26 -25.66 6.15 -6.91
C GLY A 26 -24.51 5.86 -5.96
N ALA A 27 -24.34 4.60 -5.54
CA ALA A 27 -23.21 4.19 -4.71
C ALA A 27 -21.87 4.28 -5.47
N ALA A 28 -21.86 3.95 -6.75
CA ALA A 28 -20.67 4.11 -7.59
C ALA A 28 -20.25 5.58 -7.73
N MET A 29 -21.21 6.49 -7.87
CA MET A 29 -20.93 7.94 -7.90
C MET A 29 -20.45 8.46 -6.55
N ALA A 30 -21.09 8.04 -5.45
CA ALA A 30 -20.65 8.40 -4.10
C ALA A 30 -19.21 7.92 -3.82
N LEU A 31 -18.87 6.70 -4.25
CA LEU A 31 -17.51 6.19 -4.15
C LEU A 31 -16.52 7.05 -4.94
N LEU A 32 -16.85 7.43 -6.19
CA LEU A 32 -16.00 8.29 -7.02
C LEU A 32 -15.74 9.63 -6.32
N LEU A 33 -16.78 10.28 -5.83
CA LEU A 33 -16.65 11.57 -5.14
C LEU A 33 -15.79 11.45 -3.87
N ALA A 34 -15.99 10.37 -3.10
CA ALA A 34 -15.16 10.09 -1.91
C ALA A 34 -13.70 9.89 -2.29
N MET A 35 -13.41 9.13 -3.35
CA MET A 35 -12.05 8.87 -3.82
C MET A 35 -11.38 10.16 -4.32
N VAL A 36 -12.09 11.00 -5.08
CA VAL A 36 -11.58 12.30 -5.53
C VAL A 36 -11.29 13.21 -4.34
N PHE A 37 -12.21 13.29 -3.38
CA PHE A 37 -12.01 14.07 -2.16
C PHE A 37 -10.77 13.61 -1.39
N MET A 38 -10.61 12.32 -1.18
CA MET A 38 -9.46 11.74 -0.49
C MET A 38 -8.15 11.94 -1.25
N ALA A 39 -8.17 11.87 -2.59
CA ALA A 39 -7.00 12.16 -3.42
C ALA A 39 -6.55 13.63 -3.32
N LEU A 40 -7.50 14.55 -3.14
CA LEU A 40 -7.23 15.97 -2.97
C LEU A 40 -6.89 16.36 -1.52
N LEU A 41 -7.22 15.53 -0.55
CA LEU A 41 -7.08 15.84 0.87
C LEU A 41 -5.66 16.30 1.27
N PRO A 42 -4.54 15.67 0.82
CA PRO A 42 -3.19 16.14 1.14
C PRO A 42 -2.92 17.55 0.61
N LEU A 43 -3.44 17.87 -0.58
CA LEU A 43 -3.30 19.20 -1.18
C LEU A 43 -4.12 20.23 -0.40
N LEU A 44 -5.38 19.92 -0.09
CA LEU A 44 -6.26 20.79 0.68
C LEU A 44 -5.68 21.09 2.05
N MET A 45 -5.13 20.09 2.73
CA MET A 45 -4.45 20.27 4.02
C MET A 45 -3.24 21.19 3.90
N ARG A 46 -2.41 20.99 2.87
CA ARG A 46 -1.25 21.86 2.64
C ARG A 46 -1.63 23.30 2.39
N LEU A 47 -2.73 23.54 1.67
CA LEU A 47 -3.24 24.88 1.39
C LEU A 47 -3.87 25.51 2.64
N ALA A 48 -4.71 24.75 3.37
CA ALA A 48 -5.43 25.25 4.54
C ALA A 48 -4.49 25.58 5.69
N PHE A 49 -3.48 24.75 5.94
CA PHE A 49 -2.57 24.94 7.07
C PHE A 49 -1.25 25.61 6.69
N ARG A 50 -1.04 25.99 5.42
CA ARG A 50 0.15 26.69 4.89
C ARG A 50 1.49 26.21 5.46
N GLY A 51 1.61 24.89 5.66
CA GLY A 51 2.81 24.28 6.22
C GLY A 51 3.01 24.44 7.74
N HIS A 52 2.02 24.97 8.47
CA HIS A 52 2.06 25.01 9.93
C HIS A 52 1.74 23.63 10.51
N SER A 53 2.40 23.29 11.63
CA SER A 53 2.23 22.02 12.36
C SER A 53 0.85 21.81 13.03
N ASN A 54 -0.13 22.67 12.70
CA ASN A 54 -1.44 22.66 13.32
C ASN A 54 -2.48 21.81 12.60
N ALA A 55 -2.08 21.10 11.55
CA ALA A 55 -2.98 20.15 10.88
C ALA A 55 -3.38 19.03 11.87
N PRO A 56 -4.67 18.67 11.93
CA PRO A 56 -5.10 17.56 12.78
C PRO A 56 -4.38 16.27 12.34
N ARG A 57 -3.59 15.71 13.25
CA ARG A 57 -2.78 14.51 13.01
C ARG A 57 -3.58 13.35 12.38
N ALA A 58 -4.83 13.19 12.83
CA ALA A 58 -5.71 12.15 12.31
C ALA A 58 -6.02 12.34 10.82
N LEU A 59 -6.26 13.57 10.37
CA LEU A 59 -6.51 13.86 8.95
C LEU A 59 -5.27 13.61 8.09
N GLU A 60 -4.11 13.96 8.62
CA GLU A 60 -2.84 13.72 7.93
C GLU A 60 -2.59 12.21 7.76
N LEU A 61 -2.79 11.42 8.81
CA LEU A 61 -2.70 9.96 8.76
C LEU A 61 -3.70 9.36 7.75
N ILE A 62 -4.95 9.81 7.77
CA ILE A 62 -5.98 9.36 6.83
C ILE A 62 -5.57 9.67 5.38
N ALA A 63 -5.03 10.85 5.12
CA ALA A 63 -4.58 11.25 3.79
C ALA A 63 -3.44 10.36 3.27
N TRP A 64 -2.44 10.09 4.12
CA TRP A 64 -1.32 9.20 3.75
C TRP A 64 -1.74 7.74 3.60
N LEU A 65 -2.60 7.24 4.49
CA LEU A 65 -3.16 5.89 4.36
C LEU A 65 -3.96 5.73 3.07
N TRP A 66 -4.74 6.74 2.71
CA TRP A 66 -5.48 6.71 1.45
C TRP A 66 -4.58 6.59 0.23
N LEU A 67 -3.49 7.38 0.17
CA LEU A 67 -2.51 7.29 -0.92
C LEU A 67 -1.88 5.90 -0.99
N ALA A 68 -1.51 5.33 0.16
CA ALA A 68 -0.98 3.98 0.23
C ALA A 68 -2.01 2.94 -0.25
N TRP A 69 -3.26 3.08 0.16
CA TRP A 69 -4.34 2.16 -0.24
C TRP A 69 -4.64 2.23 -1.74
N SER A 70 -4.72 3.44 -2.32
CA SER A 70 -4.87 3.59 -3.77
C SER A 70 -3.75 2.90 -4.53
N PHE A 71 -2.51 3.08 -4.10
CA PHE A 71 -1.36 2.42 -4.73
C PHE A 71 -1.47 0.89 -4.65
N TRP A 72 -1.75 0.34 -3.46
CA TRP A 72 -1.84 -1.11 -3.27
C TRP A 72 -3.07 -1.72 -3.95
N LEU A 73 -4.21 -1.02 -4.01
CA LEU A 73 -5.38 -1.44 -4.77
C LEU A 73 -5.05 -1.52 -6.25
N ALA A 74 -4.47 -0.46 -6.82
CA ALA A 74 -4.09 -0.44 -8.22
C ALA A 74 -3.07 -1.55 -8.55
N ALA A 75 -2.09 -1.78 -7.69
CA ALA A 75 -1.11 -2.86 -7.85
C ALA A 75 -1.78 -4.25 -7.83
N ALA A 76 -2.70 -4.48 -6.88
CA ALA A 76 -3.44 -5.73 -6.79
C ALA A 76 -4.33 -5.96 -8.03
N PHE A 77 -5.05 -4.94 -8.49
CA PHE A 77 -5.85 -5.03 -9.71
C PHE A 77 -4.99 -5.24 -10.95
N LEU A 78 -3.85 -4.56 -11.04
CA LEU A 78 -2.92 -4.75 -12.15
C LEU A 78 -2.40 -6.19 -12.22
N LEU A 79 -2.11 -6.81 -11.07
CA LEU A 79 -1.71 -8.21 -11.02
C LEU A 79 -2.83 -9.14 -11.54
N THR A 80 -4.10 -8.89 -11.20
CA THR A 80 -5.23 -9.65 -11.75
C THR A 80 -5.38 -9.44 -13.25
N ASP A 81 -5.15 -8.22 -13.75
CA ASP A 81 -5.22 -7.93 -15.19
C ASP A 81 -4.08 -8.58 -15.96
N ILE A 82 -2.87 -8.57 -15.42
CA ILE A 82 -1.72 -9.27 -16.01
C ILE A 82 -1.98 -10.76 -16.07
N TRP A 83 -2.56 -11.34 -15.01
CA TRP A 83 -2.95 -12.74 -14.98
C TRP A 83 -3.97 -13.06 -16.08
N ASP A 84 -5.07 -12.32 -16.14
CA ASP A 84 -6.13 -12.51 -17.12
C ASP A 84 -5.63 -12.32 -18.56
N PHE A 85 -4.77 -11.31 -18.78
CA PHE A 85 -4.11 -11.06 -20.06
C PHE A 85 -3.18 -12.24 -20.45
N SER A 86 -2.44 -12.81 -19.51
CA SER A 86 -1.58 -13.97 -19.73
C SER A 86 -2.40 -15.19 -20.16
N LEU A 87 -3.52 -15.43 -19.50
CA LEU A 87 -4.43 -16.53 -19.87
C LEU A 87 -5.08 -16.30 -21.24
N LEU A 88 -5.43 -15.05 -21.57
CA LEU A 88 -5.96 -14.72 -22.88
C LEU A 88 -4.94 -14.95 -24.00
N THR A 89 -3.70 -14.52 -23.80
CA THR A 89 -2.61 -14.75 -24.78
C THR A 89 -2.30 -16.23 -24.93
N TRP A 90 -2.28 -16.99 -23.82
CA TRP A 90 -2.13 -18.44 -23.83
C TRP A 90 -3.26 -19.12 -24.59
N ARG A 91 -4.51 -18.70 -24.38
CA ARG A 91 -5.67 -19.20 -25.13
C ARG A 91 -5.54 -18.94 -26.63
N LEU A 92 -5.13 -17.73 -27.03
CA LEU A 92 -4.94 -17.38 -28.45
C LEU A 92 -3.85 -18.24 -29.10
N TRP A 93 -2.79 -18.54 -28.36
CA TRP A 93 -1.71 -19.43 -28.82
C TRP A 93 -2.23 -20.86 -28.98
N LEU A 94 -2.97 -21.41 -28.02
CA LEU A 94 -3.56 -22.73 -28.09
C LEU A 94 -4.59 -22.87 -29.23
N HIS A 95 -5.40 -21.85 -29.49
CA HIS A 95 -6.32 -21.88 -30.64
C HIS A 95 -5.61 -22.02 -31.98
N ARG A 96 -4.37 -21.56 -32.08
CA ARG A 96 -3.54 -21.74 -33.29
C ARG A 96 -2.85 -23.11 -33.35
N ALA A 97 -2.65 -23.75 -32.21
CA ALA A 97 -1.83 -24.96 -32.07
C ALA A 97 -2.63 -26.25 -31.79
N ALA A 98 -3.83 -26.16 -31.23
CA ALA A 98 -4.59 -27.32 -30.71
C ALA A 98 -6.11 -27.10 -30.69
N SER A 99 -6.85 -28.14 -30.26
CA SER A 99 -8.31 -28.20 -30.24
C SER A 99 -9.00 -27.12 -29.42
N THR A 100 -10.22 -26.74 -29.86
CA THR A 100 -11.10 -25.70 -29.27
C THR A 100 -11.53 -25.94 -27.82
N ASP A 101 -11.52 -27.17 -27.32
CA ASP A 101 -12.01 -27.51 -25.98
C ASP A 101 -11.02 -27.08 -24.89
N SER A 102 -9.73 -27.31 -25.07
CA SER A 102 -8.69 -26.86 -24.13
C SER A 102 -8.67 -25.34 -23.97
N ALA A 103 -8.98 -24.60 -25.03
CA ALA A 103 -9.02 -23.14 -25.02
C ALA A 103 -10.21 -22.56 -24.25
N ARG A 104 -11.33 -23.32 -24.14
CA ARG A 104 -12.50 -22.89 -23.33
C ARG A 104 -12.24 -23.07 -21.83
N ASP A 105 -11.55 -24.12 -21.45
CA ASP A 105 -11.31 -24.42 -20.03
C ASP A 105 -10.37 -23.40 -19.35
N ILE A 106 -9.45 -22.79 -20.09
CA ILE A 106 -8.52 -21.76 -19.56
C ILE A 106 -9.27 -20.54 -19.04
N MET A 107 -10.39 -20.15 -19.68
CA MET A 107 -11.15 -18.97 -19.27
C MET A 107 -11.80 -19.12 -17.87
N ARG A 108 -11.92 -20.34 -17.34
CA ARG A 108 -12.40 -20.59 -15.97
C ARG A 108 -11.44 -20.06 -14.91
N TYR A 109 -10.16 -19.89 -15.26
CA TYR A 109 -9.13 -19.40 -14.35
C TYR A 109 -8.98 -17.87 -14.37
N CYS A 110 -9.72 -17.16 -15.24
CA CYS A 110 -9.77 -15.70 -15.22
C CYS A 110 -10.54 -15.22 -13.97
N PHE A 111 -10.08 -14.09 -13.44
CA PHE A 111 -10.78 -13.47 -12.34
C PHE A 111 -12.13 -12.91 -12.77
N SER A 112 -13.20 -13.28 -12.08
CA SER A 112 -14.43 -12.51 -12.20
C SER A 112 -14.21 -11.10 -11.62
N PRO A 113 -14.90 -10.04 -12.12
CA PRO A 113 -14.75 -8.69 -11.57
C PRO A 113 -14.98 -8.61 -10.05
N ARG A 114 -15.88 -9.45 -9.53
CA ARG A 114 -16.14 -9.56 -8.09
C ARG A 114 -14.96 -10.21 -7.34
N ALA A 115 -14.45 -11.30 -7.86
CA ALA A 115 -13.30 -11.98 -7.25
C ALA A 115 -12.07 -11.07 -7.23
N ALA A 116 -11.78 -10.36 -8.33
CA ALA A 116 -10.72 -9.37 -8.39
C ALA A 116 -10.90 -8.26 -7.34
N ALA A 117 -12.13 -7.73 -7.20
CA ALA A 117 -12.41 -6.69 -6.21
C ALA A 117 -12.22 -7.18 -4.77
N TYR A 118 -12.76 -8.36 -4.41
CA TYR A 118 -12.60 -8.89 -3.07
C TYR A 118 -11.15 -9.29 -2.76
N SER A 119 -10.42 -9.88 -3.70
CA SER A 119 -9.02 -10.24 -3.49
C SER A 119 -8.14 -9.00 -3.31
N ALA A 120 -8.36 -7.95 -4.11
CA ALA A 120 -7.64 -6.69 -3.96
C ALA A 120 -7.92 -6.01 -2.62
N LEU A 121 -9.19 -5.92 -2.21
CA LEU A 121 -9.57 -5.37 -0.90
C LEU A 121 -9.00 -6.19 0.26
N GLY A 122 -9.08 -7.52 0.17
CA GLY A 122 -8.50 -8.43 1.17
C GLY A 122 -6.98 -8.27 1.28
N PHE A 123 -6.29 -8.15 0.15
CA PHE A 123 -4.86 -7.89 0.12
C PHE A 123 -4.49 -6.56 0.78
N VAL A 124 -5.20 -5.47 0.45
CA VAL A 124 -4.94 -4.15 1.05
C VAL A 124 -5.20 -4.17 2.56
N ALA A 125 -6.29 -4.82 3.00
CA ALA A 125 -6.58 -4.96 4.42
C ALA A 125 -5.47 -5.74 5.13
N PHE A 126 -5.04 -6.87 4.57
CA PHE A 126 -3.95 -7.67 5.11
C PHE A 126 -2.63 -6.88 5.18
N ALA A 127 -2.25 -6.22 4.08
CA ALA A 127 -1.02 -5.42 4.01
C ALA A 127 -1.04 -4.26 5.02
N THR A 128 -2.20 -3.63 5.24
CA THR A 128 -2.37 -2.56 6.22
C THR A 128 -2.20 -3.08 7.64
N ILE A 129 -2.84 -4.19 7.99
CA ILE A 129 -2.74 -4.80 9.33
C ILE A 129 -1.30 -5.24 9.58
N TRP A 130 -0.72 -5.99 8.63
CA TRP A 130 0.64 -6.49 8.74
C TRP A 130 1.66 -5.35 8.88
N GLY A 131 1.60 -4.37 7.97
CA GLY A 131 2.50 -3.21 8.01
C GLY A 131 2.35 -2.40 9.29
N SER A 132 1.12 -2.27 9.82
CA SER A 132 0.88 -1.58 11.11
C SER A 132 1.49 -2.32 12.30
N ILE A 133 1.50 -3.65 12.27
CA ILE A 133 2.15 -4.47 13.29
C ILE A 133 3.67 -4.34 13.17
N GLU A 134 4.19 -4.52 11.96
CA GLU A 134 5.63 -4.50 11.72
C GLU A 134 6.24 -3.12 12.00
N ALA A 135 5.56 -2.04 11.66
CA ALA A 135 5.99 -0.67 11.97
C ALA A 135 6.15 -0.38 13.47
N ARG A 136 5.50 -1.17 14.34
CA ARG A 136 5.62 -1.06 15.80
C ARG A 136 6.68 -1.98 16.41
N LEU A 137 7.29 -2.85 15.62
CA LEU A 137 8.33 -3.78 16.09
C LEU A 137 9.69 -3.10 16.03
N ILE A 138 10.23 -2.75 17.20
CA ILE A 138 11.60 -2.27 17.31
C ILE A 138 12.52 -3.49 17.36
N ARG A 139 13.41 -3.61 16.37
CA ARG A 139 14.41 -4.68 16.31
C ARG A 139 15.76 -4.14 16.76
N ILE A 140 16.35 -4.76 17.77
CA ILE A 140 17.71 -4.47 18.21
C ILE A 140 18.64 -5.43 17.48
N LYS A 141 19.70 -4.90 16.88
CA LYS A 141 20.76 -5.69 16.27
C LYS A 141 22.05 -5.42 17.02
N GLU A 142 22.53 -6.41 17.74
CA GLU A 142 23.84 -6.35 18.39
C GLU A 142 24.93 -6.78 17.41
N ILE A 143 25.96 -5.96 17.28
CA ILE A 143 27.12 -6.22 16.42
C ILE A 143 28.36 -6.07 17.27
N SER A 144 29.14 -7.15 17.44
CA SER A 144 30.43 -7.11 18.04
C SER A 144 31.51 -6.76 17.04
N ILE A 145 32.24 -5.69 17.28
CA ILE A 145 33.35 -5.25 16.43
C ILE A 145 34.64 -5.63 17.16
N ILE A 146 35.38 -6.59 16.61
CA ILE A 146 36.69 -7.03 17.12
C ILE A 146 37.74 -6.46 16.17
N SER A 147 38.67 -5.68 16.71
CA SER A 147 39.74 -5.07 15.92
C SER A 147 40.98 -4.81 16.76
N ASP A 148 42.14 -5.20 16.25
CA ASP A 148 43.44 -4.93 16.86
C ASP A 148 43.82 -3.43 16.89
N LYS A 149 43.04 -2.60 16.18
CA LYS A 149 43.20 -1.14 16.12
C LYS A 149 42.49 -0.43 17.29
N VAL A 150 41.65 -1.13 18.00
CA VAL A 150 40.95 -0.58 19.19
C VAL A 150 41.83 -0.75 20.42
N PRO A 151 42.16 0.32 21.13
CA PRO A 151 42.97 0.23 22.32
C PRO A 151 42.27 -0.59 23.42
N VAL A 152 43.03 -1.35 24.20
CA VAL A 152 42.50 -2.21 25.28
C VAL A 152 41.66 -1.43 26.29
N THR A 153 41.92 -0.14 26.45
CA THR A 153 41.16 0.75 27.34
C THR A 153 39.73 1.03 26.83
N ALA A 154 39.42 0.72 25.56
CA ALA A 154 38.10 0.84 24.97
C ALA A 154 37.39 -0.52 24.86
N ASP A 155 37.94 -1.57 25.45
CA ASP A 155 37.27 -2.87 25.50
C ASP A 155 35.95 -2.76 26.27
N GLY A 156 34.90 -3.35 25.71
CA GLY A 156 33.54 -3.28 26.25
C GLY A 156 32.79 -1.96 25.99
N PHE A 157 33.38 -1.02 25.21
CA PHE A 157 32.68 0.21 24.84
C PHE A 157 31.45 -0.11 23.99
N LYS A 158 30.32 0.47 24.37
CA LYS A 158 29.03 0.30 23.65
C LYS A 158 28.70 1.53 22.83
N LEU A 159 28.49 1.34 21.52
CA LEU A 159 28.04 2.37 20.63
C LEU A 159 26.59 2.08 20.26
N LEU A 160 25.69 3.02 20.52
CA LEU A 160 24.32 2.95 20.08
C LEU A 160 24.14 3.75 18.80
N GLN A 161 23.65 3.09 17.74
CA GLN A 161 23.25 3.76 16.51
C GLN A 161 21.72 3.70 16.37
N ILE A 162 21.08 4.85 16.22
CA ILE A 162 19.66 4.97 15.91
C ILE A 162 19.58 5.64 14.55
N SER A 163 19.00 4.95 13.55
CA SER A 163 18.82 5.48 12.19
C SER A 163 17.36 5.41 11.77
N ASP A 164 17.02 6.19 10.75
CA ASP A 164 15.70 6.19 10.10
C ASP A 164 14.49 6.50 11.00
N VAL A 165 14.73 7.26 12.07
CA VAL A 165 13.64 7.75 12.93
C VAL A 165 12.94 8.89 12.23
N HIS A 166 11.95 8.55 11.41
CA HIS A 166 11.08 9.54 10.74
C HIS A 166 10.12 10.15 11.75
N ILE A 167 10.48 11.32 12.29
CA ILE A 167 9.57 12.07 13.17
C ILE A 167 8.45 12.66 12.31
N GLY A 168 7.24 12.18 12.51
CA GLY A 168 6.07 12.56 11.72
C GLY A 168 4.77 12.06 12.36
N PRO A 169 3.65 12.11 11.64
CA PRO A 169 2.35 11.71 12.18
C PRO A 169 2.29 10.26 12.68
N SER A 170 3.16 9.40 12.15
CA SER A 170 3.22 7.96 12.50
C SER A 170 4.03 7.67 13.76
N LEU A 171 4.98 8.56 14.13
CA LEU A 171 5.80 8.41 15.32
C LEU A 171 5.17 9.20 16.47
N ASP A 172 4.57 8.49 17.41
CA ASP A 172 3.99 9.10 18.61
C ASP A 172 5.00 9.15 19.78
N ASP A 173 4.67 9.93 20.80
CA ASP A 173 5.48 10.05 22.02
C ASP A 173 5.72 8.71 22.71
N TYR A 174 4.78 7.77 22.55
CA TYR A 174 4.91 6.42 23.10
C TYR A 174 6.04 5.65 22.41
N MET A 175 6.11 5.69 21.08
CA MET A 175 7.19 5.03 20.32
C MET A 175 8.54 5.68 20.61
N LEU A 176 8.60 7.01 20.68
CA LEU A 176 9.82 7.73 21.02
C LEU A 176 10.33 7.34 22.41
N LYS A 177 9.46 7.32 23.43
CA LYS A 177 9.79 6.86 24.77
C LYS A 177 10.24 5.40 24.81
N ARG A 178 9.65 4.56 23.95
CA ARG A 178 10.05 3.16 23.84
C ARG A 178 11.44 3.00 23.23
N ILE A 179 11.77 3.77 22.17
CA ILE A 179 13.11 3.81 21.59
C ILE A 179 14.13 4.24 22.65
N ILE A 180 13.87 5.35 23.36
CA ILE A 180 14.77 5.86 24.42
C ILE A 180 14.95 4.86 25.57
N ARG A 181 13.91 4.08 25.92
CA ARG A 181 14.02 3.08 27.00
C ARG A 181 14.87 1.87 26.60
N ILE A 182 14.94 1.57 25.32
CA ILE A 182 15.70 0.42 24.77
C ILE A 182 17.15 0.84 24.52
N ALA A 183 17.38 2.13 24.26
CA ALA A 183 18.67 2.76 24.09
C ALA A 183 19.46 2.86 25.43
#